data_e45eff647b410072da857bf53db85fac
#
_entry.id   e45eff647b410072da857bf53db85fac
#
_cell.length_a   1.000
_cell.length_b   1.000
_cell.length_c   1.000
_cell.angle_alpha   90.00
_cell.angle_beta   90.00
_cell.angle_gamma   90.00
#
_symmetry.space_group_name_H-M   'P 1'
#
loop_
_entity.id
_entity.type
_entity.pdbx_description
1 polymer ?
#
loop_
_entity_poly.entity_id
_entity_poly.type
_entity_poly.pdbx_seq_one_letter_code
_entity_poly.pdbx_strand_id
1 'polypeptide(L)'
;GYTTMGVADTPFLVKDGFHYDRGFKDFVWVRGQGPERQDINYERRYECDYCAPSTMITAAKWLQRHYKERFFLYVDTWDPHEPWDPPAWFVEYYDPDYDGRLVGPCYWLYKERGLSDDDLRIAHNCYCGEITMVDKWIGYLLDQLDALNLMEKTIVVFTTDHGFYFGEHGQFGKAMLTPWPLKPGQTGEVHRSPLYEEISHIPLFIYIPGYKPKRIDSLVSLPDLMPTLLDLVGVEIPKEVQARSMVPLIEGEGDGRDFTITSFPLKEPGSITRIVTGAQRKVMQYLPITVTSGDWALIYSTGDEPAELYHLPSDPNQERNVIEDHFDVAVDLHRKLLDFLTKANTDPRHIEPRREIHLN
;
A
#
# COMPACT_ATOMS: atom_id res chain seq x y z
N GLY A 1 -24.17 -12.60 -14.43
CA GLY A 1 -23.02 -12.29 -13.58
C GLY A 1 -21.93 -11.55 -14.33
N TYR A 2 -20.89 -11.21 -13.63
CA TYR A 2 -19.71 -10.57 -14.22
C TYR A 2 -18.72 -11.63 -14.71
N THR A 3 -18.04 -11.36 -15.82
CA THR A 3 -16.83 -12.08 -16.23
C THR A 3 -15.66 -11.46 -15.47
N THR A 4 -14.91 -12.26 -14.72
CA THR A 4 -13.89 -11.78 -13.80
C THR A 4 -12.49 -12.11 -14.29
N MET A 5 -11.59 -11.13 -14.25
CA MET A 5 -10.18 -11.26 -14.64
C MET A 5 -9.27 -10.62 -13.61
N GLY A 6 -8.25 -11.37 -13.20
CA GLY A 6 -7.10 -10.84 -12.47
C GLY A 6 -5.86 -10.82 -13.36
N VAL A 7 -5.18 -9.71 -13.44
CA VAL A 7 -3.85 -9.59 -14.04
C VAL A 7 -2.92 -9.03 -12.99
N ALA A 8 -1.90 -9.78 -12.62
CA ALA A 8 -0.98 -9.38 -11.58
C ALA A 8 0.46 -9.75 -11.92
N ASP A 9 1.40 -8.88 -11.63
CA ASP A 9 2.83 -9.19 -11.66
C ASP A 9 3.41 -9.45 -10.26
N THR A 10 2.64 -9.15 -9.22
CA THR A 10 2.99 -9.40 -7.83
C THR A 10 3.06 -10.89 -7.52
N PRO A 11 4.25 -11.47 -7.22
CA PRO A 11 4.39 -12.93 -7.06
C PRO A 11 3.65 -13.48 -5.83
N PHE A 12 3.39 -12.65 -4.81
CA PHE A 12 2.70 -13.09 -3.59
C PHE A 12 1.25 -13.52 -3.82
N LEU A 13 0.60 -13.06 -4.88
CA LEU A 13 -0.80 -13.34 -5.10
C LEU A 13 -1.07 -14.80 -5.51
N VAL A 14 -0.11 -15.44 -6.15
CA VAL A 14 -0.27 -16.81 -6.69
C VAL A 14 0.77 -17.81 -6.20
N LYS A 15 2.01 -17.35 -5.97
CA LYS A 15 3.11 -18.22 -5.55
C LYS A 15 2.89 -18.75 -4.14
N ASP A 16 3.42 -19.93 -3.86
CA ASP A 16 3.38 -20.61 -2.56
C ASP A 16 1.96 -20.89 -2.01
N GLY A 17 0.95 -20.88 -2.88
CA GLY A 17 -0.40 -21.27 -2.52
C GLY A 17 -1.22 -20.22 -1.76
N PHE A 18 -0.91 -18.94 -1.92
CA PHE A 18 -1.72 -17.85 -1.36
C PHE A 18 -3.11 -17.75 -2.00
N HIS A 19 -3.28 -18.24 -3.24
CA HIS A 19 -4.58 -18.46 -3.87
C HIS A 19 -5.46 -17.22 -4.03
N TYR A 20 -4.88 -16.05 -4.28
CA TYR A 20 -5.67 -14.84 -4.61
C TYR A 20 -6.33 -14.94 -5.98
N ASP A 21 -5.95 -15.91 -6.81
CA ASP A 21 -6.57 -16.26 -8.08
C ASP A 21 -7.98 -16.85 -7.91
N ARG A 22 -8.32 -17.34 -6.72
CA ARG A 22 -9.65 -17.89 -6.45
C ARG A 22 -10.73 -16.84 -6.59
N GLY A 23 -11.80 -17.20 -7.29
CA GLY A 23 -12.92 -16.31 -7.55
C GLY A 23 -12.84 -15.55 -8.87
N PHE A 24 -11.67 -15.52 -9.52
CA PHE A 24 -11.55 -15.05 -10.90
C PHE A 24 -11.82 -16.20 -11.88
N LYS A 25 -12.54 -15.90 -12.97
CA LYS A 25 -12.73 -16.84 -14.07
C LYS A 25 -11.42 -17.01 -14.85
N ASP A 26 -10.75 -15.89 -15.11
CA ASP A 26 -9.45 -15.83 -15.75
C ASP A 26 -8.46 -15.15 -14.81
N PHE A 27 -7.25 -15.67 -14.72
CA PHE A 27 -6.16 -15.06 -13.98
C PHE A 27 -4.85 -15.21 -14.73
N VAL A 28 -4.11 -14.12 -14.87
CA VAL A 28 -2.77 -14.13 -15.49
C VAL A 28 -1.76 -13.55 -14.50
N TRP A 29 -0.76 -14.36 -14.17
CA TRP A 29 0.40 -13.89 -13.47
C TRP A 29 1.48 -13.50 -14.48
N VAL A 30 1.76 -12.20 -14.61
CA VAL A 30 2.85 -11.65 -15.41
C VAL A 30 4.12 -11.83 -14.60
N ARG A 31 5.01 -12.72 -15.08
CA ARG A 31 6.25 -13.07 -14.37
C ARG A 31 7.35 -12.06 -14.65
N GLY A 32 8.29 -11.92 -13.73
CA GLY A 32 9.48 -11.09 -13.92
C GLY A 32 9.86 -10.21 -12.74
N GLN A 33 9.04 -10.15 -11.70
CA GLN A 33 9.34 -9.41 -10.49
C GLN A 33 10.11 -10.25 -9.46
N GLY A 34 10.94 -9.59 -8.68
CA GLY A 34 11.65 -10.18 -7.55
C GLY A 34 12.56 -11.36 -7.90
N PRO A 35 12.56 -12.43 -7.10
CA PRO A 35 13.45 -13.58 -7.28
C PRO A 35 13.31 -14.29 -8.61
N GLU A 36 12.17 -14.13 -9.28
CA GLU A 36 11.90 -14.80 -10.57
C GLU A 36 12.67 -14.24 -11.73
N ARG A 37 13.26 -13.06 -11.58
CA ARG A 37 14.18 -12.51 -12.59
C ARG A 37 15.33 -13.48 -12.93
N GLN A 38 15.75 -14.29 -11.97
CA GLN A 38 16.82 -15.26 -12.16
C GLN A 38 16.37 -16.50 -12.93
N ASP A 39 15.07 -16.82 -12.87
CA ASP A 39 14.50 -18.02 -13.50
C ASP A 39 13.98 -17.74 -14.93
N ILE A 40 13.93 -16.48 -15.31
CA ILE A 40 13.47 -16.05 -16.63
C ILE A 40 14.67 -15.41 -17.33
N ASN A 41 15.00 -15.89 -18.53
CA ASN A 41 15.99 -15.22 -19.38
C ASN A 41 15.40 -13.90 -19.87
N TYR A 42 15.58 -12.86 -19.08
CA TYR A 42 14.85 -11.63 -19.18
C TYR A 42 15.76 -10.53 -19.72
N GLU A 43 15.74 -10.36 -21.03
CA GLU A 43 16.36 -9.20 -21.66
C GLU A 43 15.32 -8.09 -21.78
N ARG A 44 15.42 -7.06 -20.96
CA ARG A 44 14.64 -5.83 -21.08
C ARG A 44 15.21 -4.99 -22.23
N ARG A 45 14.80 -5.28 -23.44
CA ARG A 45 15.23 -4.54 -24.64
C ARG A 45 14.36 -3.35 -24.93
N TYR A 46 13.07 -3.47 -24.60
CA TYR A 46 12.06 -2.48 -24.88
C TYR A 46 11.31 -2.15 -23.58
N GLU A 47 10.70 -0.98 -23.54
CA GLU A 47 9.91 -0.57 -22.41
C GLU A 47 8.76 -1.57 -22.07
N CYS A 48 8.15 -2.16 -23.12
CA CYS A 48 7.09 -3.15 -22.92
C CYS A 48 7.57 -4.50 -22.32
N ASP A 49 8.88 -4.69 -22.15
CA ASP A 49 9.44 -5.88 -21.51
C ASP A 49 9.46 -5.75 -19.98
N TYR A 50 9.22 -4.54 -19.44
CA TYR A 50 9.06 -4.32 -18.01
C TYR A 50 7.71 -4.85 -17.49
N CYS A 51 7.63 -5.16 -16.20
CA CYS A 51 6.47 -5.86 -15.65
C CYS A 51 5.20 -5.02 -15.70
N ALA A 52 5.23 -3.77 -15.23
CA ALA A 52 4.05 -2.91 -15.27
C ALA A 52 3.51 -2.70 -16.71
N PRO A 53 4.33 -2.34 -17.70
CA PRO A 53 3.91 -2.34 -19.11
C PRO A 53 3.27 -3.64 -19.58
N SER A 54 3.93 -4.78 -19.32
CA SER A 54 3.41 -6.10 -19.71
C SER A 54 2.07 -6.43 -19.06
N THR A 55 1.89 -6.02 -17.81
CA THR A 55 0.65 -6.18 -17.04
C THR A 55 -0.47 -5.37 -17.68
N MET A 56 -0.23 -4.10 -18.02
CA MET A 56 -1.21 -3.24 -18.68
C MET A 56 -1.57 -3.72 -20.09
N ILE A 57 -0.58 -4.19 -20.87
CA ILE A 57 -0.81 -4.80 -22.19
C ILE A 57 -1.67 -6.07 -22.07
N THR A 58 -1.41 -6.90 -21.08
CA THR A 58 -2.17 -8.13 -20.84
C THR A 58 -3.61 -7.82 -20.49
N ALA A 59 -3.85 -6.84 -19.62
CA ALA A 59 -5.18 -6.36 -19.26
C ALA A 59 -5.92 -5.80 -20.49
N ALA A 60 -5.26 -4.98 -21.30
CA ALA A 60 -5.82 -4.42 -22.53
C ALA A 60 -6.24 -5.49 -23.55
N LYS A 61 -5.39 -6.50 -23.75
CA LYS A 61 -5.70 -7.64 -24.64
C LYS A 61 -6.93 -8.43 -24.17
N TRP A 62 -7.09 -8.58 -22.87
CA TRP A 62 -8.28 -9.23 -22.31
C TRP A 62 -9.52 -8.36 -22.50
N LEU A 63 -9.46 -7.05 -22.24
CA LEU A 63 -10.56 -6.11 -22.50
C LEU A 63 -11.04 -6.16 -23.95
N GLN A 64 -10.14 -6.19 -24.92
CA GLN A 64 -10.49 -6.29 -26.35
C GLN A 64 -11.28 -7.55 -26.72
N ARG A 65 -11.14 -8.63 -25.97
CA ARG A 65 -11.89 -9.88 -26.16
C ARG A 65 -13.24 -9.86 -25.45
N HIS A 66 -13.35 -9.13 -24.34
CA HIS A 66 -14.50 -9.18 -23.42
C HIS A 66 -15.27 -7.86 -23.35
N TYR A 67 -15.02 -6.88 -24.23
CA TYR A 67 -15.60 -5.53 -24.19
C TYR A 67 -17.13 -5.47 -24.29
N LYS A 68 -17.81 -6.55 -24.73
CA LYS A 68 -19.27 -6.67 -24.80
C LYS A 68 -19.88 -7.29 -23.54
N GLU A 69 -19.07 -7.78 -22.64
CA GLU A 69 -19.51 -8.45 -21.43
C GLU A 69 -19.55 -7.48 -20.25
N ARG A 70 -20.31 -7.82 -19.22
CA ARG A 70 -20.14 -7.18 -17.91
C ARG A 70 -18.91 -7.81 -17.28
N PHE A 71 -17.96 -7.00 -16.89
CA PHE A 71 -16.68 -7.51 -16.36
C PHE A 71 -16.31 -6.87 -15.04
N PHE A 72 -15.50 -7.59 -14.27
CA PHE A 72 -14.68 -7.11 -13.18
C PHE A 72 -13.23 -7.42 -13.52
N LEU A 73 -12.44 -6.38 -13.72
CA LEU A 73 -11.01 -6.49 -14.05
C LEU A 73 -10.20 -5.92 -12.87
N TYR A 74 -9.40 -6.78 -12.26
CA TYR A 74 -8.41 -6.42 -11.26
C TYR A 74 -7.03 -6.41 -11.91
N VAL A 75 -6.33 -5.29 -11.83
CA VAL A 75 -4.98 -5.13 -12.35
C VAL A 75 -4.08 -4.73 -11.21
N ASP A 76 -3.07 -5.53 -10.94
CA ASP A 76 -2.10 -5.35 -9.88
C ASP A 76 -0.70 -5.30 -10.48
N THR A 77 -0.04 -4.16 -10.34
CA THR A 77 1.39 -4.05 -10.67
C THR A 77 2.18 -3.81 -9.40
N TRP A 78 3.27 -4.55 -9.24
CA TRP A 78 4.14 -4.37 -8.09
C TRP A 78 4.91 -3.05 -8.18
N ASP A 79 5.28 -2.64 -9.40
CA ASP A 79 5.90 -1.34 -9.59
C ASP A 79 4.93 -0.20 -9.16
N PRO A 80 5.44 0.81 -8.45
CA PRO A 80 6.84 1.18 -8.22
C PRO A 80 7.48 0.54 -6.96
N HIS A 81 7.45 -0.77 -6.81
CA HIS A 81 8.15 -1.50 -5.75
C HIS A 81 9.65 -1.61 -6.09
N GLU A 82 10.52 -1.61 -5.08
CA GLU A 82 11.95 -1.81 -5.30
C GLU A 82 12.28 -3.18 -5.95
N PRO A 83 13.36 -3.29 -6.72
CA PRO A 83 14.35 -2.27 -7.05
C PRO A 83 13.84 -1.30 -8.11
N TRP A 84 14.08 -0.01 -7.90
CA TRP A 84 13.68 1.03 -8.84
C TRP A 84 14.68 1.09 -10.00
N ASP A 85 14.39 0.35 -11.04
CA ASP A 85 15.28 0.21 -12.22
C ASP A 85 14.55 0.48 -13.55
N PRO A 86 13.77 1.59 -13.65
CA PRO A 86 13.09 1.93 -14.90
C PRO A 86 14.11 2.28 -15.98
N PRO A 87 13.70 2.33 -17.25
CA PRO A 87 14.55 2.87 -18.31
C PRO A 87 15.12 4.25 -17.95
N ALA A 88 16.42 4.46 -18.21
CA ALA A 88 17.14 5.66 -17.79
C ALA A 88 16.47 6.97 -18.21
N TRP A 89 15.88 7.03 -19.40
CA TRP A 89 15.18 8.23 -19.89
C TRP A 89 14.00 8.68 -19.02
N PHE A 90 13.43 7.82 -18.18
CA PHE A 90 12.45 8.24 -17.18
C PHE A 90 13.11 8.86 -15.95
N VAL A 91 14.29 8.36 -15.56
CA VAL A 91 15.06 8.94 -14.44
C VAL A 91 15.64 10.30 -14.81
N GLU A 92 16.09 10.45 -16.07
CA GLU A 92 16.66 11.67 -16.62
C GLU A 92 15.70 12.89 -16.60
N TYR A 93 14.38 12.68 -16.48
CA TYR A 93 13.43 13.76 -16.22
C TYR A 93 13.64 14.41 -14.84
N TYR A 94 14.17 13.68 -13.87
CA TYR A 94 14.38 14.12 -12.48
C TYR A 94 15.86 14.37 -12.18
N ASP A 95 16.74 13.68 -12.87
CA ASP A 95 18.19 13.78 -12.77
C ASP A 95 18.83 13.69 -14.16
N PRO A 96 19.02 14.81 -14.86
CA PRO A 96 19.61 14.81 -16.20
C PRO A 96 21.03 14.26 -16.27
N ASP A 97 21.74 14.22 -15.14
CA ASP A 97 23.10 13.71 -15.02
C ASP A 97 23.15 12.26 -14.47
N TYR A 98 22.04 11.55 -14.51
CA TYR A 98 21.92 10.20 -13.97
C TYR A 98 22.96 9.25 -14.60
N ASP A 99 23.76 8.63 -13.77
CA ASP A 99 24.89 7.77 -14.16
C ASP A 99 24.56 6.26 -14.26
N GLY A 100 23.31 5.89 -14.05
CA GLY A 100 22.85 4.49 -14.05
C GLY A 100 23.01 3.77 -12.73
N ARG A 101 23.45 4.45 -11.66
CA ARG A 101 23.59 3.85 -10.34
C ARG A 101 22.23 3.56 -9.70
N LEU A 102 22.05 2.32 -9.23
CA LEU A 102 20.87 1.90 -8.49
C LEU A 102 21.18 1.87 -7.00
N VAL A 103 20.30 2.47 -6.22
CA VAL A 103 20.37 2.46 -4.76
C VAL A 103 19.11 1.83 -4.20
N GLY A 104 19.24 0.66 -3.59
CA GLY A 104 18.13 -0.03 -2.96
C GLY A 104 17.93 0.36 -1.50
N PRO A 105 16.74 0.14 -0.94
CA PRO A 105 16.45 0.45 0.45
C PRO A 105 17.26 -0.42 1.42
N CYS A 106 17.59 0.16 2.55
CA CYS A 106 18.28 -0.56 3.62
C CYS A 106 17.32 -1.16 4.67
N TYR A 107 16.03 -0.81 4.62
CA TYR A 107 15.00 -1.22 5.59
C TYR A 107 15.40 -0.94 7.04
N TRP A 108 16.02 0.20 7.28
CA TRP A 108 16.53 0.68 8.55
C TRP A 108 16.76 2.19 8.52
N LEU A 109 17.35 2.73 9.58
CA LEU A 109 17.87 4.10 9.61
C LEU A 109 19.06 4.20 8.65
N TYR A 110 18.92 4.99 7.59
CA TYR A 110 19.85 4.97 6.46
C TYR A 110 21.29 5.43 6.83
N LYS A 111 21.41 6.40 7.73
CA LYS A 111 22.72 6.86 8.22
C LYS A 111 23.47 5.75 8.98
N GLU A 112 22.76 4.93 9.77
CA GLU A 112 23.36 3.80 10.48
C GLU A 112 23.83 2.68 9.52
N ARG A 113 23.25 2.64 8.31
CA ARG A 113 23.66 1.71 7.25
C ARG A 113 24.71 2.30 6.32
N GLY A 114 25.23 3.51 6.61
CA GLY A 114 26.29 4.16 5.86
C GLY A 114 25.84 4.77 4.53
N LEU A 115 24.52 4.95 4.33
CA LEU A 115 24.01 5.64 3.15
C LEU A 115 24.07 7.15 3.32
N SER A 116 24.34 7.84 2.22
CA SER A 116 24.39 9.30 2.14
C SER A 116 23.05 9.88 1.70
N ASP A 117 22.88 11.20 1.86
CA ASP A 117 21.73 11.92 1.34
C ASP A 117 21.70 11.90 -0.20
N ASP A 118 22.87 11.79 -0.86
CA ASP A 118 22.97 11.62 -2.30
C ASP A 118 22.47 10.23 -2.74
N ASP A 119 22.73 9.17 -1.97
CA ASP A 119 22.17 7.85 -2.23
C ASP A 119 20.65 7.88 -2.18
N LEU A 120 20.06 8.56 -1.19
CA LEU A 120 18.60 8.73 -1.10
C LEU A 120 18.04 9.55 -2.25
N ARG A 121 18.71 10.65 -2.65
CA ARG A 121 18.32 11.46 -3.80
C ARG A 121 18.26 10.62 -5.07
N ILE A 122 19.26 9.79 -5.32
CA ILE A 122 19.31 8.90 -6.49
C ILE A 122 18.19 7.87 -6.43
N ALA A 123 18.00 7.21 -5.28
CA ALA A 123 16.92 6.25 -5.10
C ALA A 123 15.54 6.89 -5.36
N HIS A 124 15.31 8.09 -4.82
CA HIS A 124 14.07 8.82 -5.02
C HIS A 124 13.86 9.23 -6.48
N ASN A 125 14.89 9.65 -7.20
CA ASN A 125 14.79 9.99 -8.62
C ASN A 125 14.48 8.74 -9.48
N CYS A 126 15.07 7.59 -9.15
CA CYS A 126 14.72 6.32 -9.79
C CYS A 126 13.27 5.92 -9.50
N TYR A 127 12.81 6.08 -8.27
CA TYR A 127 11.41 5.84 -7.89
C TYR A 127 10.45 6.76 -8.65
N CYS A 128 10.75 8.04 -8.76
CA CYS A 128 9.97 8.98 -9.57
C CYS A 128 9.93 8.58 -11.06
N GLY A 129 11.07 8.12 -11.60
CA GLY A 129 11.14 7.59 -12.96
C GLY A 129 10.26 6.37 -13.17
N GLU A 130 10.23 5.47 -12.19
CA GLU A 130 9.35 4.29 -12.24
C GLU A 130 7.88 4.64 -12.12
N ILE A 131 7.50 5.57 -11.23
CA ILE A 131 6.14 6.11 -11.19
C ILE A 131 5.73 6.69 -12.55
N THR A 132 6.63 7.44 -13.21
CA THR A 132 6.35 8.02 -14.52
C THR A 132 6.10 6.95 -15.58
N MET A 133 6.86 5.85 -15.54
CA MET A 133 6.63 4.70 -16.41
C MET A 133 5.27 4.03 -16.12
N VAL A 134 4.96 3.78 -14.85
CA VAL A 134 3.70 3.16 -14.43
C VAL A 134 2.52 4.04 -14.85
N ASP A 135 2.56 5.34 -14.58
CA ASP A 135 1.52 6.31 -14.96
C ASP A 135 1.26 6.30 -16.47
N LYS A 136 2.32 6.33 -17.27
CA LYS A 136 2.21 6.23 -18.73
C LYS A 136 1.45 4.97 -19.17
N TRP A 137 1.74 3.81 -18.56
CA TRP A 137 1.11 2.56 -18.96
C TRP A 137 -0.28 2.35 -18.39
N ILE A 138 -0.60 2.97 -17.25
CA ILE A 138 -1.99 3.12 -16.79
C ILE A 138 -2.77 3.94 -17.82
N GLY A 139 -2.19 5.06 -18.29
CA GLY A 139 -2.77 5.87 -19.36
C GLY A 139 -3.05 5.05 -20.62
N TYR A 140 -2.12 4.18 -21.04
CA TYR A 140 -2.35 3.25 -22.16
C TYR A 140 -3.58 2.34 -21.93
N LEU A 141 -3.78 1.82 -20.71
CA LEU A 141 -4.94 0.98 -20.40
C LEU A 141 -6.25 1.78 -20.42
N LEU A 142 -6.23 3.01 -19.92
CA LEU A 142 -7.38 3.94 -19.96
C LEU A 142 -7.73 4.32 -21.40
N ASP A 143 -6.74 4.57 -22.25
CA ASP A 143 -6.95 4.80 -23.69
C ASP A 143 -7.62 3.60 -24.40
N GLN A 144 -7.34 2.37 -23.95
CA GLN A 144 -8.03 1.19 -24.47
C GLN A 144 -9.50 1.14 -24.03
N LEU A 145 -9.82 1.54 -22.79
CA LEU A 145 -11.20 1.66 -22.33
C LEU A 145 -11.97 2.69 -23.17
N ASP A 146 -11.35 3.83 -23.44
CA ASP A 146 -11.97 4.88 -24.28
C ASP A 146 -12.18 4.41 -25.73
N ALA A 147 -11.14 3.85 -26.36
CA ALA A 147 -11.22 3.31 -27.73
C ALA A 147 -12.29 2.22 -27.90
N LEU A 148 -12.58 1.47 -26.84
CA LEU A 148 -13.63 0.45 -26.82
C LEU A 148 -15.02 1.00 -26.43
N ASN A 149 -15.16 2.32 -26.21
CA ASN A 149 -16.36 3.00 -25.72
C ASN A 149 -16.86 2.41 -24.38
N LEU A 150 -15.94 2.13 -23.47
CA LEU A 150 -16.23 1.55 -22.16
C LEU A 150 -16.25 2.57 -21.03
N MET A 151 -15.62 3.75 -21.18
CA MET A 151 -15.52 4.76 -20.11
C MET A 151 -16.88 5.15 -19.52
N GLU A 152 -17.91 5.31 -20.35
CA GLU A 152 -19.25 5.66 -19.87
C GLU A 152 -20.00 4.51 -19.15
N LYS A 153 -19.40 3.34 -19.05
CA LYS A 153 -20.01 2.12 -18.50
C LYS A 153 -19.15 1.44 -17.45
N THR A 154 -17.96 1.98 -17.17
CA THR A 154 -16.97 1.34 -16.30
C THR A 154 -16.62 2.26 -15.15
N ILE A 155 -16.76 1.76 -13.93
CA ILE A 155 -16.18 2.38 -12.74
C ILE A 155 -14.69 2.06 -12.77
N VAL A 156 -13.83 3.08 -12.66
CA VAL A 156 -12.38 2.89 -12.58
C VAL A 156 -11.89 3.34 -11.21
N VAL A 157 -11.13 2.48 -10.56
CA VAL A 157 -10.52 2.76 -9.26
C VAL A 157 -9.02 2.68 -9.39
N PHE A 158 -8.34 3.69 -8.87
CA PHE A 158 -6.90 3.72 -8.70
C PHE A 158 -6.55 3.90 -7.23
N THR A 159 -5.68 3.05 -6.71
CA THR A 159 -5.16 3.11 -5.34
C THR A 159 -3.85 2.32 -5.24
N THR A 160 -3.22 2.36 -4.07
CA THR A 160 -2.05 1.54 -3.70
C THR A 160 -2.26 0.93 -2.33
N ASP A 161 -1.37 0.04 -1.91
CA ASP A 161 -1.40 -0.62 -0.59
C ASP A 161 -0.75 0.23 0.51
N HIS A 162 0.39 0.88 0.23
CA HIS A 162 1.13 1.72 1.17
C HIS A 162 2.14 2.60 0.41
N GLY A 163 2.72 3.56 1.11
CA GLY A 163 3.82 4.38 0.61
C GLY A 163 5.21 3.88 1.03
N PHE A 164 6.21 4.78 1.06
CA PHE A 164 7.60 4.43 1.28
C PHE A 164 8.39 5.60 1.87
N TYR A 165 9.37 5.33 2.75
CA TYR A 165 10.27 6.34 3.30
C TYR A 165 11.53 6.48 2.44
N PHE A 166 11.85 7.71 2.07
CA PHE A 166 13.08 8.09 1.37
C PHE A 166 13.97 9.03 2.20
N GLY A 167 14.03 8.79 3.50
CA GLY A 167 14.82 9.57 4.46
C GLY A 167 14.00 10.23 5.55
N GLU A 168 12.67 10.31 5.37
CA GLU A 168 11.76 10.81 6.39
C GLU A 168 11.94 9.97 7.67
N HIS A 169 11.93 10.63 8.81
CA HIS A 169 12.20 10.01 10.12
C HIS A 169 13.51 9.21 10.18
N GLY A 170 14.48 9.55 9.31
CA GLY A 170 15.75 8.84 9.17
C GLY A 170 15.65 7.47 8.52
N GLN A 171 14.48 7.04 8.05
CA GLN A 171 14.24 5.71 7.51
C GLN A 171 14.43 5.66 5.99
N PHE A 172 14.87 4.50 5.49
CA PHE A 172 14.86 4.19 4.06
C PHE A 172 14.32 2.77 3.87
N GLY A 173 13.03 2.71 3.57
CA GLY A 173 12.26 1.47 3.51
C GLY A 173 10.78 1.70 3.82
N LYS A 174 10.08 0.64 4.17
CA LYS A 174 8.67 0.65 4.62
C LYS A 174 8.47 -0.14 5.92
N ALA A 175 9.56 -0.67 6.47
CA ALA A 175 9.61 -1.41 7.72
C ALA A 175 11.06 -1.47 8.21
N MET A 176 11.27 -1.73 9.50
CA MET A 176 12.61 -1.93 10.07
C MET A 176 12.91 -3.42 10.18
N LEU A 177 13.84 -3.88 9.33
CA LEU A 177 14.17 -5.29 9.14
C LEU A 177 15.66 -5.55 9.30
N THR A 178 16.06 -6.66 9.97
CA THR A 178 17.46 -7.08 10.08
C THR A 178 17.59 -8.61 10.06
N PRO A 179 18.58 -9.21 9.35
CA PRO A 179 19.36 -8.55 8.33
C PRO A 179 18.54 -8.19 7.09
N TRP A 180 19.05 -7.28 6.26
CA TRP A 180 18.50 -6.99 4.97
C TRP A 180 19.63 -6.91 3.92
N PRO A 181 19.51 -7.55 2.73
CA PRO A 181 18.46 -8.50 2.34
C PRO A 181 18.51 -9.82 3.10
N LEU A 182 17.36 -10.48 3.23
CA LEU A 182 17.25 -11.78 3.88
C LEU A 182 17.41 -12.90 2.85
N LYS A 183 18.36 -13.81 3.10
CA LYS A 183 18.62 -14.95 2.21
C LYS A 183 17.62 -16.08 2.44
N PRO A 184 17.31 -16.90 1.43
CA PRO A 184 16.47 -18.09 1.59
C PRO A 184 16.97 -19.01 2.72
N GLY A 185 16.06 -19.49 3.55
CA GLY A 185 16.38 -20.35 4.70
C GLY A 185 16.90 -19.62 5.93
N GLN A 186 17.12 -18.31 5.88
CA GLN A 186 17.46 -17.51 7.05
C GLN A 186 16.22 -17.10 7.84
N THR A 187 16.40 -16.94 9.14
CA THR A 187 15.45 -16.23 10.01
C THR A 187 16.00 -14.83 10.27
N GLY A 188 15.23 -13.82 9.95
CA GLY A 188 15.51 -12.43 10.27
C GLY A 188 14.53 -11.91 11.32
N GLU A 189 14.55 -10.62 11.54
CA GLU A 189 13.81 -9.93 12.58
C GLU A 189 12.98 -8.78 11.98
N VAL A 190 11.82 -8.51 12.56
CA VAL A 190 11.00 -7.32 12.33
C VAL A 190 11.02 -6.52 13.63
N HIS A 191 11.50 -5.29 13.53
CA HIS A 191 11.58 -4.34 14.64
C HIS A 191 10.47 -3.30 14.56
N ARG A 192 10.54 -2.28 15.41
CA ARG A 192 9.63 -1.14 15.37
C ARG A 192 9.56 -0.56 13.97
N SER A 193 8.33 -0.44 13.45
CA SER A 193 8.07 0.10 12.13
C SER A 193 6.86 1.03 12.25
N PRO A 194 7.05 2.29 12.67
CA PRO A 194 5.98 3.25 12.80
C PRO A 194 5.39 3.58 11.42
N LEU A 195 4.09 3.81 11.38
CA LEU A 195 3.35 4.08 10.16
C LEU A 195 2.93 5.54 10.13
N TYR A 196 3.86 6.41 9.71
CA TYR A 196 3.61 7.83 9.48
C TYR A 196 2.80 8.04 8.18
N GLU A 197 2.42 9.28 7.90
CA GLU A 197 1.61 9.65 6.74
C GLU A 197 2.25 9.20 5.41
N GLU A 198 3.59 9.18 5.29
CA GLU A 198 4.30 8.69 4.10
C GLU A 198 3.98 7.22 3.77
N ILE A 199 3.59 6.44 4.75
CA ILE A 199 3.19 5.03 4.56
C ILE A 199 1.66 4.89 4.48
N SER A 200 0.94 5.61 5.34
CA SER A 200 -0.48 5.35 5.62
C SER A 200 -1.44 6.20 4.79
N HIS A 201 -1.01 7.37 4.31
CA HIS A 201 -1.83 8.27 3.52
C HIS A 201 -1.68 7.97 2.03
N ILE A 202 -2.49 7.07 1.54
CA ILE A 202 -2.44 6.55 0.17
C ILE A 202 -3.43 7.26 -0.76
N PRO A 203 -3.14 7.37 -2.07
CA PRO A 203 -4.08 7.91 -3.04
C PRO A 203 -5.28 6.99 -3.25
N LEU A 204 -6.45 7.60 -3.40
CA LEU A 204 -7.67 6.92 -3.83
C LEU A 204 -8.43 7.79 -4.84
N PHE A 205 -8.53 7.31 -6.07
CA PHE A 205 -9.34 7.94 -7.11
C PHE A 205 -10.42 6.97 -7.58
N ILE A 206 -11.66 7.44 -7.63
CA ILE A 206 -12.80 6.65 -8.13
C ILE A 206 -13.48 7.44 -9.23
N TYR A 207 -13.36 6.98 -10.47
CA TYR A 207 -14.16 7.48 -11.59
C TYR A 207 -15.46 6.70 -11.66
N ILE A 208 -16.58 7.41 -11.62
CA ILE A 208 -17.92 6.85 -11.72
C ILE A 208 -18.62 7.54 -12.89
N PRO A 209 -19.07 6.79 -13.92
CA PRO A 209 -19.77 7.40 -15.06
C PRO A 209 -20.97 8.23 -14.63
N GLY A 210 -21.06 9.45 -15.18
CA GLY A 210 -22.14 10.39 -14.86
C GLY A 210 -21.97 11.22 -13.60
N TYR A 211 -20.99 10.93 -12.75
CA TYR A 211 -20.67 11.76 -11.58
C TYR A 211 -19.75 12.91 -11.95
N LYS A 212 -19.96 14.07 -11.33
CA LYS A 212 -19.05 15.21 -11.50
C LYS A 212 -17.79 15.02 -10.64
N PRO A 213 -16.62 15.45 -11.13
CA PRO A 213 -15.41 15.44 -10.32
C PRO A 213 -15.58 16.25 -9.04
N LYS A 214 -15.14 15.69 -7.92
CA LYS A 214 -15.07 16.38 -6.63
C LYS A 214 -13.94 15.80 -5.78
N ARG A 215 -13.42 16.60 -4.89
CA ARG A 215 -12.53 16.17 -3.81
C ARG A 215 -13.35 15.95 -2.55
N ILE A 216 -13.06 14.87 -1.84
CA ILE A 216 -13.67 14.52 -0.56
C ILE A 216 -12.53 14.40 0.45
N ASP A 217 -12.49 15.27 1.43
CA ASP A 217 -11.43 15.35 2.43
C ASP A 217 -11.72 14.50 3.69
N SER A 218 -12.80 13.72 3.66
CA SER A 218 -13.17 12.86 4.78
C SER A 218 -12.31 11.61 4.84
N LEU A 219 -12.03 11.14 6.06
CA LEU A 219 -11.30 9.90 6.28
C LEU A 219 -12.08 8.69 5.77
N VAL A 220 -11.38 7.87 4.99
CA VAL A 220 -11.85 6.57 4.49
C VAL A 220 -10.76 5.53 4.71
N SER A 221 -11.10 4.27 4.57
CA SER A 221 -10.14 3.18 4.74
C SER A 221 -10.20 2.23 3.54
N LEU A 222 -9.09 1.67 3.13
CA LEU A 222 -9.02 0.80 1.96
C LEU A 222 -10.02 -0.38 1.99
N PRO A 223 -10.32 -1.02 3.14
CA PRO A 223 -11.39 -2.02 3.22
C PRO A 223 -12.77 -1.52 2.79
N ASP A 224 -13.04 -0.21 2.83
CA ASP A 224 -14.33 0.38 2.42
C ASP A 224 -14.56 0.29 0.91
N LEU A 225 -13.51 0.04 0.14
CA LEU A 225 -13.59 -0.04 -1.31
C LEU A 225 -14.48 -1.19 -1.79
N MET A 226 -14.34 -2.37 -1.20
CA MET A 226 -15.13 -3.54 -1.61
C MET A 226 -16.64 -3.33 -1.42
N PRO A 227 -17.16 -2.96 -0.24
CA PRO A 227 -18.59 -2.68 -0.08
C PRO A 227 -19.06 -1.50 -0.94
N THR A 228 -18.20 -0.50 -1.20
CA THR A 228 -18.53 0.61 -2.10
C THR A 228 -18.77 0.14 -3.54
N LEU A 229 -17.89 -0.72 -4.05
CA LEU A 229 -18.06 -1.27 -5.40
C LEU A 229 -19.29 -2.15 -5.51
N LEU A 230 -19.58 -2.98 -4.50
CA LEU A 230 -20.81 -3.79 -4.48
C LEU A 230 -22.07 -2.91 -4.48
N ASP A 231 -22.08 -1.87 -3.68
CA ASP A 231 -23.18 -0.90 -3.57
C ASP A 231 -23.41 -0.17 -4.90
N LEU A 232 -22.36 0.38 -5.52
CA LEU A 232 -22.42 1.07 -6.81
C LEU A 232 -22.97 0.19 -7.94
N VAL A 233 -22.76 -1.12 -7.89
CA VAL A 233 -23.26 -2.05 -8.92
C VAL A 233 -24.53 -2.77 -8.51
N GLY A 234 -25.14 -2.42 -7.37
CA GLY A 234 -26.41 -2.99 -6.88
C GLY A 234 -26.30 -4.45 -6.43
N VAL A 235 -25.15 -4.85 -5.90
CA VAL A 235 -24.93 -6.18 -5.32
C VAL A 235 -24.99 -6.08 -3.80
N GLU A 236 -25.73 -6.99 -3.17
CA GLU A 236 -25.86 -7.02 -1.70
C GLU A 236 -24.50 -7.18 -1.03
N ILE A 237 -24.21 -6.31 -0.05
CA ILE A 237 -23.01 -6.38 0.77
C ILE A 237 -23.17 -7.51 1.79
N PRO A 238 -22.25 -8.51 1.82
CA PRO A 238 -22.32 -9.59 2.78
C PRO A 238 -22.31 -9.08 4.24
N LYS A 239 -23.08 -9.73 5.12
CA LYS A 239 -23.24 -9.32 6.53
C LYS A 239 -21.97 -9.42 7.35
N GLU A 240 -21.02 -10.24 6.90
CA GLU A 240 -19.72 -10.46 7.52
C GLU A 240 -18.75 -9.30 7.26
N VAL A 241 -19.06 -8.40 6.32
CA VAL A 241 -18.24 -7.25 5.97
C VAL A 241 -18.28 -6.24 7.10
N GLN A 242 -17.12 -5.95 7.69
CA GLN A 242 -16.95 -4.96 8.77
C GLN A 242 -16.70 -3.53 8.26
N ALA A 243 -16.35 -3.41 6.99
CA ALA A 243 -16.17 -2.14 6.29
C ALA A 243 -17.51 -1.55 5.85
N ARG A 244 -17.52 -0.29 5.43
CA ARG A 244 -18.75 0.41 5.03
C ARG A 244 -18.65 0.97 3.61
N SER A 245 -19.77 1.06 2.91
CA SER A 245 -19.84 1.73 1.62
C SER A 245 -19.55 3.23 1.78
N MET A 246 -18.78 3.77 0.85
CA MET A 246 -18.52 5.20 0.69
C MET A 246 -19.57 5.90 -0.20
N VAL A 247 -20.56 5.18 -0.74
CA VAL A 247 -21.58 5.75 -1.63
C VAL A 247 -22.31 6.94 -0.99
N PRO A 248 -22.80 6.88 0.27
CA PRO A 248 -23.42 8.05 0.91
C PRO A 248 -22.47 9.26 0.98
N LEU A 249 -21.19 9.04 1.25
CA LEU A 249 -20.19 10.09 1.26
C LEU A 249 -19.93 10.66 -0.16
N ILE A 250 -19.90 9.80 -1.17
CA ILE A 250 -19.78 10.17 -2.58
C ILE A 250 -20.99 10.99 -3.02
N GLU A 251 -22.17 10.69 -2.56
CA GLU A 251 -23.41 11.41 -2.85
C GLU A 251 -23.59 12.70 -2.03
N GLY A 252 -22.77 12.89 -1.00
CA GLY A 252 -22.83 14.06 -0.11
C GLY A 252 -23.90 13.93 0.98
N GLU A 253 -24.32 12.72 1.27
CA GLU A 253 -25.37 12.40 2.24
C GLU A 253 -24.81 11.81 3.54
N GLY A 254 -23.49 11.65 3.65
CA GLY A 254 -22.85 11.00 4.80
C GLY A 254 -21.57 11.70 5.26
N ASP A 255 -21.20 11.40 6.49
CA ASP A 255 -19.92 11.80 7.06
C ASP A 255 -18.86 10.72 6.83
N GLY A 256 -17.61 11.14 6.75
CA GLY A 256 -16.46 10.23 6.74
C GLY A 256 -16.33 9.43 8.04
N ARG A 257 -15.19 8.82 8.23
CA ARG A 257 -14.84 8.17 9.50
C ARG A 257 -14.32 9.22 10.47
N ASP A 258 -14.68 9.09 11.75
CA ASP A 258 -14.11 9.93 12.82
C ASP A 258 -12.61 9.63 13.01
N PHE A 259 -12.20 8.41 12.66
CA PHE A 259 -10.82 7.97 12.70
C PHE A 259 -10.60 6.75 11.79
N THR A 260 -9.35 6.53 11.44
CA THR A 260 -8.88 5.31 10.75
C THR A 260 -7.79 4.65 11.57
N ILE A 261 -7.56 3.36 11.31
CA ILE A 261 -6.50 2.58 11.95
C ILE A 261 -5.65 1.98 10.85
N THR A 262 -4.35 2.21 10.95
CA THR A 262 -3.33 1.60 10.08
C THR A 262 -2.40 0.77 10.95
N SER A 263 -2.19 -0.49 10.59
CA SER A 263 -1.33 -1.40 11.33
C SER A 263 -0.72 -2.48 10.43
N PHE A 264 0.44 -2.97 10.81
CA PHE A 264 0.87 -4.30 10.38
C PHE A 264 -0.10 -5.37 10.90
N PRO A 265 -0.11 -6.57 10.31
CA PRO A 265 -0.86 -7.68 10.89
C PRO A 265 -0.48 -7.87 12.36
N LEU A 266 -1.48 -7.95 13.23
CA LEU A 266 -1.27 -8.13 14.66
C LEU A 266 -0.56 -9.46 14.93
N LYS A 267 0.62 -9.39 15.51
CA LYS A 267 1.47 -10.53 15.86
C LYS A 267 2.02 -10.34 17.27
N GLU A 268 2.17 -11.44 17.99
CA GLU A 268 2.87 -11.45 19.28
C GLU A 268 4.40 -11.43 19.07
N PRO A 269 5.16 -10.81 19.97
CA PRO A 269 6.60 -10.95 19.98
C PRO A 269 7.02 -12.43 19.98
N GLY A 270 8.01 -12.76 19.17
CA GLY A 270 8.44 -14.15 18.97
C GLY A 270 7.71 -14.90 17.86
N SER A 271 6.58 -14.39 17.37
CA SER A 271 5.87 -14.99 16.23
C SER A 271 6.72 -14.94 14.96
N ILE A 272 6.62 -15.99 14.16
CA ILE A 272 7.30 -16.08 12.87
C ILE A 272 6.33 -15.61 11.76
N THR A 273 6.81 -14.70 10.92
CA THR A 273 6.16 -14.35 9.66
C THR A 273 6.76 -15.20 8.54
N ARG A 274 5.92 -15.59 7.59
CA ARG A 274 6.38 -16.29 6.38
C ARG A 274 6.58 -15.28 5.26
N ILE A 275 7.66 -15.46 4.51
CA ILE A 275 7.89 -14.73 3.26
C ILE A 275 8.03 -15.69 2.07
N VAL A 276 7.74 -15.20 0.87
CA VAL A 276 7.61 -16.01 -0.37
C VAL A 276 8.87 -16.80 -0.75
N THR A 277 10.04 -16.33 -0.35
CA THR A 277 11.34 -16.95 -0.66
C THR A 277 11.74 -18.10 0.27
N GLY A 278 10.81 -18.59 1.13
CA GLY A 278 11.12 -19.61 2.13
C GLY A 278 11.90 -19.09 3.34
N ALA A 279 12.25 -17.80 3.37
CA ALA A 279 12.81 -17.16 4.53
C ALA A 279 11.70 -16.84 5.55
N GLN A 280 12.09 -16.60 6.79
CA GLN A 280 11.18 -16.26 7.87
C GLN A 280 11.68 -15.03 8.60
N ARG A 281 10.74 -14.28 9.20
CA ARG A 281 11.09 -13.18 10.11
C ARG A 281 10.40 -13.36 11.44
N LYS A 282 11.12 -13.14 12.51
CA LYS A 282 10.62 -13.14 13.87
C LYS A 282 10.22 -11.72 14.25
N VAL A 283 9.02 -11.54 14.74
CA VAL A 283 8.57 -10.26 15.28
C VAL A 283 9.22 -10.06 16.64
N MET A 284 9.95 -8.97 16.83
CA MET A 284 10.75 -8.74 18.04
C MET A 284 9.92 -8.12 19.15
N GLN A 285 8.89 -7.32 18.81
CA GLN A 285 8.06 -6.60 19.75
C GLN A 285 6.65 -6.41 19.18
N TYR A 286 5.71 -5.93 19.98
CA TYR A 286 4.42 -5.48 19.45
C TYR A 286 4.63 -4.27 18.55
N LEU A 287 4.25 -4.40 17.29
CA LEU A 287 4.42 -3.32 16.33
C LEU A 287 3.44 -2.16 16.60
N PRO A 288 3.86 -0.92 16.35
CA PRO A 288 3.02 0.25 16.50
C PRO A 288 1.74 0.18 15.65
N ILE A 289 0.72 0.87 16.14
CA ILE A 289 -0.55 1.07 15.43
C ILE A 289 -0.78 2.56 15.31
N THR A 290 -1.08 3.05 14.10
CA THR A 290 -1.43 4.44 13.87
C THR A 290 -2.93 4.62 13.89
N VAL A 291 -3.41 5.58 14.70
CA VAL A 291 -4.80 6.03 14.75
C VAL A 291 -4.84 7.45 14.22
N THR A 292 -5.41 7.65 13.03
CA THR A 292 -5.53 8.96 12.41
C THR A 292 -6.97 9.46 12.56
N SER A 293 -7.15 10.66 13.11
CA SER A 293 -8.38 11.45 13.08
C SER A 293 -8.24 12.61 12.09
N GLY A 294 -9.23 13.49 11.98
CA GLY A 294 -9.16 14.63 11.04
C GLY A 294 -7.93 15.52 11.21
N ASP A 295 -7.52 15.78 12.46
CA ASP A 295 -6.43 16.70 12.78
C ASP A 295 -5.23 16.04 13.46
N TRP A 296 -5.36 14.80 13.92
CA TRP A 296 -4.38 14.16 14.79
C TRP A 296 -4.00 12.76 14.32
N ALA A 297 -2.73 12.41 14.48
CA ALA A 297 -2.22 11.06 14.32
C ALA A 297 -1.53 10.60 15.60
N LEU A 298 -2.04 9.53 16.21
CA LEU A 298 -1.43 8.83 17.33
C LEU A 298 -0.71 7.60 16.79
N ILE A 299 0.61 7.54 16.94
CA ILE A 299 1.39 6.31 16.73
C ILE A 299 1.51 5.64 18.11
N TYR A 300 0.64 4.68 18.35
CA TYR A 300 0.57 3.97 19.62
C TYR A 300 1.57 2.81 19.64
N SER A 301 2.38 2.76 20.68
CA SER A 301 3.30 1.65 20.96
C SER A 301 3.01 1.01 22.30
N THR A 302 3.41 -0.25 22.48
CA THR A 302 3.36 -0.98 23.75
C THR A 302 4.75 -1.07 24.36
N GLY A 303 4.82 -1.26 25.67
CA GLY A 303 6.08 -1.53 26.38
C GLY A 303 6.95 -0.29 26.56
N ASP A 304 8.26 -0.47 26.38
CA ASP A 304 9.27 0.55 26.68
C ASP A 304 9.43 1.62 25.58
N GLU A 305 8.60 1.59 24.53
CA GLU A 305 8.65 2.59 23.48
C GLU A 305 7.58 3.66 23.71
N PRO A 306 7.94 4.96 23.56
CA PRO A 306 6.97 6.04 23.69
C PRO A 306 5.92 5.98 22.60
N ALA A 307 4.69 6.30 22.94
CA ALA A 307 3.69 6.70 21.96
C ALA A 307 4.03 8.10 21.42
N GLU A 308 3.57 8.40 20.22
CA GLU A 308 3.82 9.68 19.57
C GLU A 308 2.48 10.28 19.13
N LEU A 309 2.31 11.60 19.31
CA LEU A 309 1.12 12.31 18.84
C LEU A 309 1.53 13.49 17.97
N TYR A 310 0.85 13.65 16.85
CA TYR A 310 1.12 14.70 15.86
C TYR A 310 -0.15 15.45 15.49
N HIS A 311 -0.04 16.78 15.36
CA HIS A 311 -1.14 17.63 14.89
C HIS A 311 -0.95 17.90 13.40
N LEU A 312 -1.56 17.11 12.55
CA LEU A 312 -1.36 17.07 11.10
C LEU A 312 -1.51 18.42 10.38
N PRO A 313 -2.48 19.31 10.72
CA PRO A 313 -2.59 20.60 10.05
C PRO A 313 -1.40 21.52 10.25
N SER A 314 -0.70 21.44 11.38
CA SER A 314 0.47 22.29 11.67
C SER A 314 1.81 21.57 11.48
N ASP A 315 1.79 20.25 11.43
CA ASP A 315 2.97 19.39 11.30
C ASP A 315 2.63 18.18 10.39
N PRO A 316 2.40 18.44 9.09
CA PRO A 316 2.03 17.36 8.16
C PRO A 316 3.12 16.31 7.97
N ASN A 317 4.37 16.64 8.24
CA ASN A 317 5.50 15.72 8.15
C ASN A 317 5.77 14.95 9.45
N GLN A 318 4.97 15.18 10.50
CA GLN A 318 5.09 14.48 11.79
C GLN A 318 6.51 14.54 12.39
N GLU A 319 7.13 15.70 12.38
CA GLU A 319 8.49 15.93 12.90
C GLU A 319 8.50 16.25 14.40
N ARG A 320 7.39 16.77 14.95
CA ARG A 320 7.29 17.20 16.33
C ARG A 320 6.26 16.39 17.11
N ASN A 321 6.72 15.46 17.92
CA ASN A 321 5.87 14.78 18.88
C ASN A 321 5.35 15.75 19.96
N VAL A 322 4.02 15.91 20.06
CA VAL A 322 3.35 16.84 20.99
C VAL A 322 2.52 16.10 22.04
N ILE A 323 2.78 14.82 22.28
CA ILE A 323 1.98 13.99 23.18
C ILE A 323 1.94 14.51 24.62
N GLU A 324 3.03 15.12 25.11
CA GLU A 324 3.10 15.67 26.44
C GLU A 324 2.17 16.89 26.60
N ASP A 325 2.07 17.71 25.56
CA ASP A 325 1.24 18.93 25.55
C ASP A 325 -0.26 18.62 25.33
N HIS A 326 -0.58 17.46 24.72
CA HIS A 326 -1.93 17.08 24.30
C HIS A 326 -2.28 15.64 24.70
N PHE A 327 -1.92 15.23 25.91
CA PHE A 327 -2.11 13.86 26.38
C PHE A 327 -3.59 13.42 26.44
N ASP A 328 -4.50 14.34 26.67
CA ASP A 328 -5.95 14.09 26.63
C ASP A 328 -6.42 13.63 25.25
N VAL A 329 -5.87 14.21 24.18
CA VAL A 329 -6.13 13.79 22.80
C VAL A 329 -5.58 12.38 22.57
N ALA A 330 -4.35 12.10 23.00
CA ALA A 330 -3.76 10.78 22.88
C ALA A 330 -4.59 9.71 23.59
N VAL A 331 -5.08 9.99 24.79
CA VAL A 331 -5.97 9.10 25.55
C VAL A 331 -7.29 8.86 24.81
N ASP A 332 -7.89 9.88 24.19
CA ASP A 332 -9.13 9.71 23.40
C ASP A 332 -8.91 8.82 22.18
N LEU A 333 -7.83 9.05 21.43
CA LEU A 333 -7.49 8.21 20.26
C LEU A 333 -7.14 6.77 20.66
N HIS A 334 -6.42 6.60 21.77
CA HIS A 334 -6.11 5.28 22.30
C HIS A 334 -7.39 4.53 22.72
N ARG A 335 -8.35 5.21 23.35
CA ARG A 335 -9.66 4.63 23.69
C ARG A 335 -10.40 4.18 22.42
N LYS A 336 -10.39 5.00 21.35
CA LYS A 336 -10.97 4.64 20.05
C LYS A 336 -10.32 3.38 19.45
N LEU A 337 -9.00 3.23 19.61
CA LEU A 337 -8.29 2.02 19.22
C LEU A 337 -8.80 0.79 19.98
N LEU A 338 -8.88 0.86 21.30
CA LEU A 338 -9.35 -0.27 22.12
C LEU A 338 -10.80 -0.65 21.81
N ASP A 339 -11.66 0.34 21.64
CA ASP A 339 -13.05 0.14 21.24
C ASP A 339 -13.16 -0.54 19.87
N PHE A 340 -12.33 -0.13 18.91
CA PHE A 340 -12.27 -0.74 17.58
C PHE A 340 -11.82 -2.20 17.65
N LEU A 341 -10.72 -2.49 18.34
CA LEU A 341 -10.21 -3.85 18.50
C LEU A 341 -11.23 -4.77 19.17
N THR A 342 -11.92 -4.25 20.17
CA THR A 342 -12.98 -4.99 20.89
C THR A 342 -14.18 -5.27 19.97
N LYS A 343 -14.67 -4.27 19.23
CA LYS A 343 -15.79 -4.42 18.28
C LYS A 343 -15.45 -5.37 17.11
N ALA A 344 -14.19 -5.39 16.71
CA ALA A 344 -13.70 -6.29 15.67
C ALA A 344 -13.50 -7.73 16.15
N ASN A 345 -13.83 -8.05 17.42
CA ASN A 345 -13.58 -9.36 18.05
C ASN A 345 -12.11 -9.78 17.95
N THR A 346 -11.19 -8.83 18.11
CA THR A 346 -9.76 -9.11 18.14
C THR A 346 -9.42 -10.02 19.31
N ASP A 347 -8.52 -10.99 19.08
CA ASP A 347 -8.08 -11.89 20.13
C ASP A 347 -7.58 -11.11 21.37
N PRO A 348 -8.04 -11.44 22.59
CA PRO A 348 -7.61 -10.75 23.81
C PRO A 348 -6.09 -10.68 24.00
N ARG A 349 -5.33 -11.64 23.48
CA ARG A 349 -3.85 -11.63 23.49
C ARG A 349 -3.25 -10.41 22.80
N HIS A 350 -3.98 -9.81 21.85
CA HIS A 350 -3.58 -8.59 21.16
C HIS A 350 -4.16 -7.32 21.81
N ILE A 351 -5.25 -7.44 22.58
CA ILE A 351 -5.86 -6.30 23.28
C ILE A 351 -5.15 -6.03 24.61
N GLU A 352 -4.92 -7.09 25.40
CA GLU A 352 -4.36 -6.96 26.75
C GLU A 352 -3.06 -6.15 26.83
N PRO A 353 -2.05 -6.39 25.95
CA PRO A 353 -0.82 -5.62 25.95
C PRO A 353 -0.99 -4.14 25.57
N ARG A 354 -2.17 -3.78 25.05
CA ARG A 354 -2.49 -2.43 24.55
C ARG A 354 -3.43 -1.64 25.42
N ARG A 355 -3.74 -2.13 26.63
CA ARG A 355 -4.70 -1.47 27.52
C ARG A 355 -4.26 -0.12 28.06
N GLU A 356 -2.97 0.06 28.18
CA GLU A 356 -2.41 1.27 28.78
C GLU A 356 -1.67 2.09 27.74
N ILE A 357 -1.72 3.40 27.86
CA ILE A 357 -0.90 4.33 27.13
C ILE A 357 0.19 4.84 28.07
N HIS A 358 1.44 4.74 27.62
CA HIS A 358 2.61 5.14 28.40
C HIS A 358 3.22 6.40 27.80
N LEU A 359 3.53 7.37 28.64
CA LEU A 359 4.50 8.43 28.39
C LEU A 359 5.83 7.97 28.99
N ASN A 360 6.88 7.95 28.22
CA ASN A 360 8.22 7.65 28.76
C ASN A 360 8.89 8.91 29.25
#